data_757b07fdab85d3d36cdedfadbb325161
#
_entry.id   757b07fdab85d3d36cdedfadbb325161
#
_cell.length_a   1.000
_cell.length_b   1.000
_cell.length_c   1.000
_cell.angle_alpha   90.00
_cell.angle_beta   90.00
_cell.angle_gamma   90.00
#
_symmetry.space_group_name_H-M   'P 1'
#
loop_
_entity.id
_entity.type
_entity.pdbx_description
1 polymer ?
#
loop_
_entity_poly.entity_id
_entity_poly.type
_entity_poly.pdbx_seq_one_letter_code
_entity_poly.pdbx_strand_id
1 'polypeptide(L)'
;MNLRQVEAFRLVMLTGKMTAAAELMAITQPAVSRLIRDFELDLKLRLFERRGNQLVPTPEATTLLREVERAYVGLNRIKAFAEEIGRQNAGMLRIAVMPALANGIMPRYLARFLRERPNIHVSLSGIPSTMVIEAVASGQADIGFADGPLDRPGFLTESRPVAAVVAMPQAHRLTARSRIGPADLEGEHMITLEPGTLFAMRVEVALAGIPRASTIETRLSHTALTLVSEGVGITIIDPSSATDYRGRGVVVRPFTDFIDAGFLAIRRSDATDNQLAERFIAGFWEYHGALLEQLNVEPGR
;
A
#
# COMPACT_ATOMS: atom_id res chain seq x y z
N MET A 1 -8.97 11.23 31.28
CA MET A 1 -8.37 10.35 30.25
C MET A 1 -6.85 10.38 30.36
N ASN A 2 -6.17 9.23 30.34
CA ASN A 2 -4.71 9.11 30.35
C ASN A 2 -4.23 7.97 29.43
N LEU A 3 -2.92 7.93 29.12
CA LEU A 3 -2.34 6.97 28.19
C LEU A 3 -2.53 5.50 28.61
N ARG A 4 -2.51 5.19 29.91
CA ARG A 4 -2.72 3.83 30.41
C ARG A 4 -4.14 3.33 30.18
N GLN A 5 -5.13 4.21 30.26
CA GLN A 5 -6.52 3.88 29.95
C GLN A 5 -6.67 3.59 28.44
N VAL A 6 -6.06 4.41 27.59
CA VAL A 6 -6.07 4.23 26.13
C VAL A 6 -5.35 2.94 25.73
N GLU A 7 -4.22 2.63 26.38
CA GLU A 7 -3.48 1.38 26.16
C GLU A 7 -4.31 0.15 26.55
N ALA A 8 -4.94 0.19 27.74
CA ALA A 8 -5.81 -0.89 28.18
C ALA A 8 -6.97 -1.14 27.19
N PHE A 9 -7.62 -0.06 26.75
CA PHE A 9 -8.67 -0.14 25.75
C PHE A 9 -8.17 -0.80 24.46
N ARG A 10 -7.06 -0.30 23.90
CA ARG A 10 -6.46 -0.83 22.69
C ARG A 10 -6.15 -2.33 22.80
N LEU A 11 -5.49 -2.75 23.88
CA LEU A 11 -5.12 -4.15 24.09
C LEU A 11 -6.34 -5.05 24.30
N VAL A 12 -7.38 -4.59 24.99
CA VAL A 12 -8.64 -5.34 25.11
C VAL A 12 -9.33 -5.49 23.76
N MET A 13 -9.35 -4.44 22.92
CA MET A 13 -9.89 -4.53 21.56
C MET A 13 -9.13 -5.52 20.68
N LEU A 14 -7.81 -5.56 20.79
CA LEU A 14 -6.96 -6.46 19.97
C LEU A 14 -7.04 -7.92 20.42
N THR A 15 -7.11 -8.16 21.73
CA THR A 15 -7.06 -9.52 22.29
C THR A 15 -8.44 -10.15 22.52
N GLY A 16 -9.48 -9.32 22.58
CA GLY A 16 -10.84 -9.73 22.92
C GLY A 16 -11.05 -10.15 24.38
N LYS A 17 -10.00 -10.06 25.23
CA LYS A 17 -10.03 -10.54 26.61
C LYS A 17 -9.29 -9.61 27.58
N MET A 18 -9.92 -9.29 28.71
CA MET A 18 -9.29 -8.50 29.78
C MET A 18 -8.06 -9.17 30.38
N THR A 19 -8.05 -10.52 30.46
CA THR A 19 -6.92 -11.30 31.01
C THR A 19 -5.68 -11.20 30.09
N ALA A 20 -5.86 -11.38 28.80
CA ALA A 20 -4.77 -11.28 27.84
C ALA A 20 -4.19 -9.84 27.76
N ALA A 21 -5.05 -8.83 27.83
CA ALA A 21 -4.61 -7.44 27.92
C ALA A 21 -3.81 -7.18 29.22
N ALA A 22 -4.21 -7.78 30.34
CA ALA A 22 -3.52 -7.66 31.63
C ALA A 22 -2.10 -8.27 31.57
N GLU A 23 -1.95 -9.42 30.94
CA GLU A 23 -0.66 -10.07 30.71
C GLU A 23 0.26 -9.17 29.88
N LEU A 24 -0.25 -8.61 28.77
CA LEU A 24 0.52 -7.70 27.91
C LEU A 24 0.94 -6.40 28.61
N MET A 25 0.11 -5.89 29.53
CA MET A 25 0.41 -4.70 30.31
C MET A 25 1.25 -4.98 31.56
N ALA A 26 1.53 -6.25 31.89
CA ALA A 26 2.20 -6.69 33.12
C ALA A 26 1.47 -6.18 34.41
N ILE A 27 0.11 -6.19 34.43
CA ILE A 27 -0.74 -5.82 35.57
C ILE A 27 -1.82 -6.87 35.79
N THR A 28 -2.61 -6.70 36.86
CA THR A 28 -3.69 -7.64 37.17
C THR A 28 -4.95 -7.37 36.33
N GLN A 29 -5.74 -8.40 36.05
CA GLN A 29 -7.01 -8.26 35.32
C GLN A 29 -7.99 -7.26 36.01
N PRO A 30 -8.14 -7.22 37.34
CA PRO A 30 -8.94 -6.19 37.99
C PRO A 30 -8.45 -4.76 37.70
N ALA A 31 -7.13 -4.57 37.57
CA ALA A 31 -6.56 -3.25 37.22
C ALA A 31 -6.95 -2.85 35.79
N VAL A 32 -6.87 -3.77 34.83
CA VAL A 32 -7.35 -3.51 33.45
C VAL A 32 -8.85 -3.19 33.45
N SER A 33 -9.66 -3.96 34.18
CA SER A 33 -11.10 -3.70 34.26
C SER A 33 -11.42 -2.33 34.85
N ARG A 34 -10.61 -1.87 35.81
CA ARG A 34 -10.73 -0.52 36.39
C ARG A 34 -10.34 0.55 35.35
N LEU A 35 -9.21 0.37 34.64
CA LEU A 35 -8.77 1.30 33.60
C LEU A 35 -9.84 1.47 32.50
N ILE A 36 -10.46 0.38 32.07
CA ILE A 36 -11.53 0.43 31.05
C ILE A 36 -12.75 1.18 31.61
N ARG A 37 -13.19 0.88 32.83
CA ARG A 37 -14.33 1.56 33.43
C ARG A 37 -14.09 3.05 33.61
N ASP A 38 -12.90 3.42 34.08
CA ASP A 38 -12.53 4.83 34.25
C ASP A 38 -12.46 5.53 32.88
N PHE A 39 -12.02 4.84 31.81
CA PHE A 39 -11.99 5.35 30.44
C PHE A 39 -13.41 5.57 29.91
N GLU A 40 -14.33 4.61 30.09
CA GLU A 40 -15.74 4.75 29.71
C GLU A 40 -16.42 5.93 30.44
N LEU A 41 -16.11 6.12 31.72
CA LEU A 41 -16.61 7.26 32.49
C LEU A 41 -16.07 8.60 31.98
N ASP A 42 -14.76 8.68 31.71
CA ASP A 42 -14.11 9.90 31.18
C ASP A 42 -14.70 10.30 29.82
N LEU A 43 -14.96 9.33 28.95
CA LEU A 43 -15.51 9.56 27.61
C LEU A 43 -17.05 9.67 27.59
N LYS A 44 -17.72 9.28 28.67
CA LYS A 44 -19.19 9.12 28.75
C LYS A 44 -19.73 8.19 27.65
N LEU A 45 -18.96 7.17 27.29
CA LEU A 45 -19.30 6.17 26.29
C LEU A 45 -19.21 4.77 26.92
N ARG A 46 -20.10 3.89 26.49
CA ARG A 46 -19.99 2.46 26.78
C ARG A 46 -19.20 1.81 25.64
N LEU A 47 -18.05 1.22 25.96
CA LEU A 47 -17.15 0.64 24.97
C LEU A 47 -17.29 -0.88 24.89
N PHE A 48 -17.70 -1.53 26.01
CA PHE A 48 -17.85 -2.97 26.06
C PHE A 48 -19.16 -3.39 26.71
N GLU A 49 -19.73 -4.48 26.18
CA GLU A 49 -20.88 -5.18 26.70
C GLU A 49 -20.52 -6.61 27.10
N ARG A 50 -21.20 -7.14 28.12
CA ARG A 50 -21.12 -8.56 28.44
C ARG A 50 -22.30 -9.30 27.83
N ARG A 51 -22.01 -10.26 26.95
CA ARG A 51 -22.99 -11.21 26.43
C ARG A 51 -22.64 -12.60 26.96
N GLY A 52 -23.29 -13.00 28.04
CA GLY A 52 -22.91 -14.21 28.76
C GLY A 52 -21.53 -14.09 29.39
N ASN A 53 -20.61 -14.96 29.00
CA ASN A 53 -19.22 -14.94 29.45
C ASN A 53 -18.24 -14.24 28.47
N GLN A 54 -18.77 -13.63 27.41
CA GLN A 54 -17.96 -12.93 26.41
C GLN A 54 -18.02 -11.42 26.60
N LEU A 55 -16.87 -10.78 26.40
CA LEU A 55 -16.73 -9.33 26.30
C LEU A 55 -16.86 -8.94 24.83
N VAL A 56 -17.85 -8.12 24.48
CA VAL A 56 -18.14 -7.71 23.10
C VAL A 56 -17.96 -6.20 22.99
N PRO A 57 -17.15 -5.71 22.03
CA PRO A 57 -17.02 -4.28 21.80
C PRO A 57 -18.31 -3.70 21.20
N THR A 58 -18.61 -2.45 21.56
CA THR A 58 -19.70 -1.68 20.97
C THR A 58 -19.29 -1.08 19.62
N PRO A 59 -20.24 -0.62 18.78
CA PRO A 59 -19.93 0.15 17.56
C PRO A 59 -19.06 1.39 17.84
N GLU A 60 -19.32 2.07 18.99
CA GLU A 60 -18.54 3.21 19.46
C GLU A 60 -17.09 2.82 19.74
N ALA A 61 -16.84 1.68 20.38
CA ALA A 61 -15.51 1.15 20.61
C ALA A 61 -14.77 0.88 19.28
N THR A 62 -15.45 0.28 18.31
CA THR A 62 -14.87 0.00 16.99
C THR A 62 -14.49 1.30 16.26
N THR A 63 -15.31 2.34 16.39
CA THR A 63 -15.04 3.65 15.80
C THR A 63 -13.87 4.36 16.50
N LEU A 64 -13.87 4.34 17.84
CA LEU A 64 -12.82 4.94 18.66
C LEU A 64 -11.46 4.26 18.47
N LEU A 65 -11.43 2.94 18.26
CA LEU A 65 -10.18 2.21 18.01
C LEU A 65 -9.39 2.78 16.83
N ARG A 66 -10.06 3.22 15.78
CA ARG A 66 -9.39 3.82 14.62
C ARG A 66 -8.61 5.08 14.98
N GLU A 67 -9.16 5.93 15.84
CA GLU A 67 -8.47 7.13 16.32
C GLU A 67 -7.35 6.79 17.31
N VAL A 68 -7.58 5.80 18.18
CA VAL A 68 -6.56 5.30 19.10
C VAL A 68 -5.37 4.72 18.34
N GLU A 69 -5.60 3.92 17.30
CA GLU A 69 -4.52 3.39 16.46
C GLU A 69 -3.72 4.51 15.77
N ARG A 70 -4.38 5.56 15.28
CA ARG A 70 -3.70 6.75 14.73
C ARG A 70 -2.80 7.43 15.76
N ALA A 71 -3.29 7.60 17.00
CA ALA A 71 -2.51 8.20 18.09
C ALA A 71 -1.30 7.34 18.48
N TYR A 72 -1.48 6.01 18.54
CA TYR A 72 -0.40 5.06 18.86
C TYR A 72 0.71 5.05 17.81
N VAL A 73 0.37 5.27 16.58
CA VAL A 73 1.37 5.45 15.53
C VAL A 73 2.28 6.65 15.84
N GLY A 74 1.71 7.78 16.31
CA GLY A 74 2.47 8.95 16.75
C GLY A 74 3.41 8.65 17.93
N LEU A 75 2.94 7.89 18.91
CA LEU A 75 3.75 7.49 20.09
C LEU A 75 4.92 6.56 19.69
N ASN A 76 4.66 5.59 18.83
CA ASN A 76 5.73 4.72 18.28
C ASN A 76 6.77 5.50 17.51
N ARG A 77 6.36 6.59 16.82
CA ARG A 77 7.27 7.50 16.14
C ARG A 77 8.20 8.22 17.12
N ILE A 78 7.69 8.69 18.27
CA ILE A 78 8.52 9.34 19.29
C ILE A 78 9.60 8.38 19.76
N LYS A 79 9.26 7.11 20.01
CA LYS A 79 10.21 6.08 20.41
C LYS A 79 11.25 5.81 19.32
N ALA A 80 10.81 5.61 18.07
CA ALA A 80 11.70 5.40 16.95
C ALA A 80 12.66 6.59 16.73
N PHE A 81 12.16 7.82 16.86
CA PHE A 81 12.95 9.04 16.74
C PHE A 81 13.97 9.20 17.88
N ALA A 82 13.59 8.84 19.12
CA ALA A 82 14.51 8.82 20.24
C ALA A 82 15.65 7.80 20.06
N GLU A 83 15.34 6.62 19.52
CA GLU A 83 16.33 5.61 19.14
C GLU A 83 17.25 6.10 18.00
N GLU A 84 16.71 6.90 17.05
CA GLU A 84 17.47 7.52 15.96
C GLU A 84 18.46 8.58 16.48
N ILE A 85 18.04 9.43 17.43
CA ILE A 85 18.92 10.38 18.11
C ILE A 85 20.07 9.66 18.82
N GLY A 86 19.80 8.48 19.41
CA GLY A 86 20.79 7.67 20.10
C GLY A 86 21.79 6.95 19.18
N ARG A 87 21.46 6.76 17.92
CA ARG A 87 22.31 6.11 16.90
C ARG A 87 23.03 7.19 16.07
N GLN A 88 24.01 7.85 16.64
CA GLN A 88 24.81 8.85 15.93
C GLN A 88 25.19 8.40 14.51
N ASN A 89 24.70 9.10 13.46
CA ASN A 89 25.17 9.09 12.07
C ASN A 89 24.70 8.01 11.08
N ALA A 90 23.70 7.17 11.34
CA ALA A 90 23.09 6.40 10.25
C ALA A 90 21.80 7.09 9.81
N GLY A 91 21.75 7.66 8.61
CA GLY A 91 20.52 8.19 8.05
C GLY A 91 19.42 7.12 8.03
N MET A 92 18.21 7.45 8.47
CA MET A 92 17.04 6.57 8.37
C MET A 92 16.12 7.08 7.28
N LEU A 93 15.64 6.19 6.43
CA LEU A 93 14.67 6.48 5.39
C LEU A 93 13.44 5.59 5.54
N ARG A 94 12.29 6.19 5.79
CA ARG A 94 11.01 5.50 5.94
C ARG A 94 10.19 5.68 4.67
N ILE A 95 9.84 4.57 4.04
CA ILE A 95 9.18 4.55 2.74
C ILE A 95 7.87 3.79 2.88
N ALA A 96 6.75 4.42 2.54
CA ALA A 96 5.46 3.79 2.42
C ALA A 96 5.10 3.69 0.93
N VAL A 97 4.70 2.51 0.47
CA VAL A 97 4.42 2.28 -0.95
C VAL A 97 3.15 1.47 -1.15
N MET A 98 2.44 1.74 -2.22
CA MET A 98 1.30 0.93 -2.62
C MET A 98 1.72 -0.51 -2.97
N PRO A 99 0.83 -1.51 -2.80
CA PRO A 99 1.18 -2.92 -2.93
C PRO A 99 1.78 -3.31 -4.29
N ALA A 100 1.36 -2.69 -5.38
CA ALA A 100 1.88 -2.95 -6.73
C ALA A 100 3.40 -2.68 -6.82
N LEU A 101 3.89 -1.64 -6.16
CA LEU A 101 5.32 -1.30 -6.13
C LEU A 101 6.08 -2.06 -5.04
N ALA A 102 5.42 -2.32 -3.89
CA ALA A 102 6.04 -2.94 -2.72
C ALA A 102 6.59 -4.35 -3.00
N ASN A 103 5.92 -5.12 -3.85
CA ASN A 103 6.23 -6.52 -4.09
C ASN A 103 7.23 -6.77 -5.22
N GLY A 104 7.57 -5.75 -6.01
CA GLY A 104 8.39 -5.91 -7.21
C GLY A 104 9.49 -4.87 -7.35
N ILE A 105 9.18 -3.79 -8.03
CA ILE A 105 10.17 -2.78 -8.44
C ILE A 105 10.86 -2.11 -7.25
N MET A 106 10.14 -1.80 -6.19
CA MET A 106 10.69 -1.05 -5.05
C MET A 106 11.79 -1.83 -4.30
N PRO A 107 11.62 -3.12 -3.95
CA PRO A 107 12.69 -3.92 -3.36
C PRO A 107 13.94 -4.02 -4.24
N ARG A 108 13.79 -4.13 -5.56
CA ARG A 108 14.93 -4.20 -6.49
C ARG A 108 15.68 -2.87 -6.57
N TYR A 109 14.96 -1.76 -6.65
CA TYR A 109 15.58 -0.46 -6.61
C TYR A 109 16.27 -0.20 -5.25
N LEU A 110 15.61 -0.55 -4.16
CA LEU A 110 16.16 -0.41 -2.82
C LEU A 110 17.46 -1.21 -2.64
N ALA A 111 17.50 -2.44 -3.14
CA ALA A 111 18.72 -3.24 -3.12
C ALA A 111 19.88 -2.58 -3.90
N ARG A 112 19.59 -1.90 -5.01
CA ARG A 112 20.58 -1.11 -5.76
C ARG A 112 21.02 0.12 -4.96
N PHE A 113 20.07 0.87 -4.41
CA PHE A 113 20.32 2.10 -3.65
C PHE A 113 21.20 1.86 -2.41
N LEU A 114 20.95 0.75 -1.69
CA LEU A 114 21.68 0.38 -0.48
C LEU A 114 23.10 -0.13 -0.74
N ARG A 115 23.39 -0.69 -1.92
CA ARG A 115 24.78 -1.11 -2.26
C ARG A 115 25.77 0.03 -2.21
N GLU A 116 25.34 1.23 -2.57
CA GLU A 116 26.17 2.44 -2.52
C GLU A 116 26.14 3.14 -1.15
N ARG A 117 25.23 2.69 -0.26
CA ARG A 117 24.94 3.35 1.03
C ARG A 117 24.72 2.33 2.16
N PRO A 118 25.74 1.55 2.53
CA PRO A 118 25.58 0.41 3.43
C PRO A 118 25.18 0.80 4.86
N ASN A 119 25.37 2.06 5.25
CA ASN A 119 25.09 2.54 6.60
C ASN A 119 23.69 3.16 6.76
N ILE A 120 22.87 3.17 5.70
CA ILE A 120 21.51 3.70 5.78
C ILE A 120 20.57 2.62 6.29
N HIS A 121 19.77 2.97 7.29
CA HIS A 121 18.65 2.13 7.72
C HIS A 121 17.38 2.49 6.93
N VAL A 122 16.73 1.50 6.35
CA VAL A 122 15.48 1.72 5.60
C VAL A 122 14.36 0.90 6.19
N SER A 123 13.21 1.55 6.39
CA SER A 123 11.94 0.90 6.68
C SER A 123 11.05 0.99 5.44
N LEU A 124 10.63 -0.13 4.90
CA LEU A 124 9.72 -0.22 3.74
C LEU A 124 8.40 -0.83 4.16
N SER A 125 7.30 -0.10 3.97
CA SER A 125 5.93 -0.56 4.29
C SER A 125 5.07 -0.61 3.04
N GLY A 126 4.56 -1.81 2.68
CA GLY A 126 3.58 -2.00 1.61
C GLY A 126 2.16 -1.87 2.17
N ILE A 127 1.46 -0.77 1.86
CA ILE A 127 0.14 -0.43 2.40
C ILE A 127 -0.74 0.23 1.32
N PRO A 128 -2.08 0.22 1.45
CA PRO A 128 -2.98 0.89 0.52
C PRO A 128 -2.66 2.37 0.33
N SER A 129 -2.88 2.91 -0.89
CA SER A 129 -2.54 4.30 -1.26
C SER A 129 -3.08 5.35 -0.30
N THR A 130 -4.30 5.19 0.21
CA THR A 130 -4.88 6.08 1.22
C THR A 130 -4.07 6.09 2.51
N MET A 131 -3.57 4.92 2.94
CA MET A 131 -2.72 4.80 4.13
C MET A 131 -1.31 5.33 3.87
N VAL A 132 -0.79 5.21 2.64
CA VAL A 132 0.50 5.82 2.23
C VAL A 132 0.43 7.33 2.42
N ILE A 133 -0.63 7.97 1.91
CA ILE A 133 -0.84 9.42 2.04
C ILE A 133 -0.89 9.83 3.51
N GLU A 134 -1.64 9.11 4.35
CA GLU A 134 -1.73 9.39 5.79
C GLU A 134 -0.39 9.15 6.52
N ALA A 135 0.37 8.12 6.13
CA ALA A 135 1.69 7.86 6.69
C ALA A 135 2.67 9.01 6.41
N VAL A 136 2.64 9.58 5.20
CA VAL A 136 3.44 10.76 4.86
C VAL A 136 2.92 12.00 5.60
N ALA A 137 1.61 12.24 5.62
CA ALA A 137 0.99 13.36 6.30
C ALA A 137 1.36 13.42 7.80
N SER A 138 1.28 12.27 8.47
CA SER A 138 1.63 12.14 9.89
C SER A 138 3.15 12.07 10.14
N GLY A 139 3.97 12.02 9.06
CA GLY A 139 5.43 11.87 9.11
C GLY A 139 5.90 10.50 9.62
N GLN A 140 5.07 9.47 9.52
CA GLN A 140 5.46 8.07 9.73
C GLN A 140 6.33 7.57 8.58
N ALA A 141 6.10 8.10 7.37
CA ALA A 141 6.95 7.91 6.22
C ALA A 141 7.55 9.24 5.77
N ASP A 142 8.80 9.19 5.32
CA ASP A 142 9.50 10.33 4.73
C ASP A 142 9.13 10.47 3.26
N ILE A 143 8.88 9.33 2.60
CA ILE A 143 8.47 9.22 1.20
C ILE A 143 7.26 8.30 1.10
N GLY A 144 6.31 8.67 0.24
CA GLY A 144 5.20 7.82 -0.16
C GLY A 144 5.19 7.57 -1.66
N PHE A 145 4.73 6.37 -2.08
CA PHE A 145 4.37 6.09 -3.47
C PHE A 145 2.95 5.53 -3.50
N ALA A 146 2.03 6.25 -4.13
CA ALA A 146 0.59 5.98 -4.09
C ALA A 146 -0.10 6.26 -5.43
N ASP A 147 -1.32 5.75 -5.60
CA ASP A 147 -2.18 6.16 -6.72
C ASP A 147 -2.49 7.65 -6.64
N GLY A 148 -2.58 8.29 -7.82
CA GLY A 148 -3.00 9.67 -7.98
C GLY A 148 -4.45 9.82 -8.45
N PRO A 149 -4.93 11.04 -8.60
CA PRO A 149 -4.29 12.31 -8.24
C PRO A 149 -4.38 12.60 -6.74
N LEU A 150 -3.46 13.40 -6.23
CA LEU A 150 -3.51 13.94 -4.88
C LEU A 150 -3.51 15.47 -4.95
N ASP A 151 -4.67 16.07 -4.70
CA ASP A 151 -4.82 17.53 -4.55
C ASP A 151 -5.06 17.84 -3.07
N ARG A 152 -3.95 17.88 -2.31
CA ARG A 152 -3.97 18.20 -0.87
C ARG A 152 -2.81 19.11 -0.53
N PRO A 153 -3.07 20.29 0.07
CA PRO A 153 -2.00 21.18 0.54
C PRO A 153 -1.03 20.49 1.50
N GLY A 154 0.21 20.92 1.51
CA GLY A 154 1.24 20.40 2.41
C GLY A 154 2.05 19.22 1.84
N PHE A 155 1.81 18.82 0.57
CA PHE A 155 2.60 17.83 -0.12
C PHE A 155 3.35 18.38 -1.32
N LEU A 156 4.53 17.84 -1.56
CA LEU A 156 5.21 17.89 -2.85
C LEU A 156 4.98 16.55 -3.53
N THR A 157 4.48 16.59 -4.75
CA THR A 157 4.13 15.41 -5.53
C THR A 157 4.85 15.43 -6.87
N GLU A 158 5.34 14.26 -7.27
CA GLU A 158 5.87 14.03 -8.60
C GLU A 158 5.11 12.86 -9.21
N SER A 159 4.63 13.00 -10.44
CA SER A 159 3.97 11.93 -11.17
C SER A 159 4.54 11.76 -12.56
N ARG A 160 4.45 10.54 -13.06
CA ARG A 160 4.73 10.24 -14.46
C ARG A 160 3.63 9.34 -14.99
N PRO A 161 2.90 9.74 -16.03
CA PRO A 161 1.89 8.89 -16.64
C PRO A 161 2.57 7.68 -17.29
N VAL A 162 1.96 6.51 -17.12
CA VAL A 162 2.47 5.22 -17.62
C VAL A 162 1.34 4.46 -18.28
N ALA A 163 1.52 4.06 -19.55
CA ALA A 163 0.52 3.27 -20.25
C ALA A 163 0.40 1.87 -19.66
N ALA A 164 -0.84 1.42 -19.39
CA ALA A 164 -1.11 0.05 -18.99
C ALA A 164 -0.76 -0.96 -20.09
N VAL A 165 -0.54 -2.19 -19.69
CA VAL A 165 -0.22 -3.30 -20.58
C VAL A 165 -1.19 -4.46 -20.39
N VAL A 166 -1.29 -5.33 -21.39
CA VAL A 166 -2.00 -6.61 -21.27
C VAL A 166 -0.98 -7.70 -20.99
N ALA A 167 -1.18 -8.43 -19.89
CA ALA A 167 -0.41 -9.61 -19.54
C ALA A 167 -1.24 -10.86 -19.78
N MET A 168 -0.64 -11.85 -20.45
CA MET A 168 -1.30 -13.08 -20.86
C MET A 168 -0.37 -14.29 -20.77
N PRO A 169 -0.90 -15.53 -20.67
CA PRO A 169 -0.10 -16.73 -20.71
C PRO A 169 0.71 -16.84 -22.01
N GLN A 170 1.90 -17.43 -21.97
CA GLN A 170 2.77 -17.56 -23.13
C GLN A 170 2.12 -18.32 -24.32
N ALA A 171 1.24 -19.27 -24.02
CA ALA A 171 0.50 -20.05 -25.03
C ALA A 171 -0.78 -19.36 -25.53
N HIS A 172 -1.08 -18.16 -25.07
CA HIS A 172 -2.33 -17.47 -25.40
C HIS A 172 -2.33 -16.98 -26.87
N ARG A 173 -3.49 -17.10 -27.57
CA ARG A 173 -3.64 -16.71 -28.99
C ARG A 173 -3.23 -15.26 -29.29
N LEU A 174 -3.47 -14.35 -28.36
CA LEU A 174 -3.18 -12.92 -28.51
C LEU A 174 -1.67 -12.60 -28.45
N THR A 175 -0.82 -13.54 -28.08
CA THR A 175 0.65 -13.33 -28.08
C THR A 175 1.21 -13.07 -29.47
N ALA A 176 0.50 -13.52 -30.53
CA ALA A 176 0.84 -13.24 -31.92
C ALA A 176 0.62 -11.77 -32.33
N ARG A 177 -0.14 -11.00 -31.56
CA ARG A 177 -0.37 -9.57 -31.84
C ARG A 177 0.73 -8.72 -31.20
N SER A 178 1.08 -7.63 -31.87
CA SER A 178 2.04 -6.64 -31.34
C SER A 178 1.41 -5.69 -30.29
N ARG A 179 0.12 -5.41 -30.43
CA ARG A 179 -0.70 -4.57 -29.52
C ARG A 179 -2.07 -5.21 -29.34
N ILE A 180 -2.74 -4.95 -28.23
CA ILE A 180 -4.05 -5.51 -27.89
C ILE A 180 -5.01 -4.36 -27.70
N GLY A 181 -6.16 -4.39 -28.38
CA GLY A 181 -7.24 -3.44 -28.21
C GLY A 181 -8.43 -4.02 -27.43
N PRO A 182 -9.40 -3.17 -27.03
CA PRO A 182 -10.59 -3.62 -26.31
C PRO A 182 -11.34 -4.76 -27.03
N ALA A 183 -11.52 -4.67 -28.36
CA ALA A 183 -12.21 -5.69 -29.15
C ALA A 183 -11.50 -7.06 -29.15
N ASP A 184 -10.17 -7.09 -28.97
CA ASP A 184 -9.43 -8.36 -28.90
C ASP A 184 -9.74 -9.14 -27.60
N LEU A 185 -10.26 -8.45 -26.59
CA LEU A 185 -10.58 -8.99 -25.26
C LEU A 185 -11.99 -9.56 -25.17
N GLU A 186 -12.79 -9.46 -26.24
CA GLU A 186 -14.14 -10.02 -26.27
C GLU A 186 -14.09 -11.55 -26.05
N GLY A 187 -14.91 -12.01 -25.11
CA GLY A 187 -15.00 -13.44 -24.75
C GLY A 187 -13.81 -14.00 -23.96
N GLU A 188 -12.83 -13.18 -23.59
CA GLU A 188 -11.68 -13.64 -22.82
C GLU A 188 -11.99 -13.81 -21.32
N HIS A 189 -11.26 -14.70 -20.67
CA HIS A 189 -11.25 -14.83 -19.22
C HIS A 189 -10.37 -13.74 -18.62
N MET A 190 -11.01 -12.75 -17.99
CA MET A 190 -10.32 -11.59 -17.44
C MET A 190 -10.02 -11.79 -15.94
N ILE A 191 -8.82 -11.42 -15.55
CA ILE A 191 -8.42 -11.24 -14.16
C ILE A 191 -8.34 -9.73 -13.92
N THR A 192 -9.19 -9.19 -13.05
CA THR A 192 -9.32 -7.75 -12.80
C THR A 192 -8.87 -7.40 -11.39
N LEU A 193 -8.46 -6.14 -11.20
CA LEU A 193 -8.25 -5.62 -9.86
C LEU A 193 -9.59 -5.21 -9.25
N GLU A 194 -9.78 -5.50 -7.96
CA GLU A 194 -10.99 -5.10 -7.23
C GLU A 194 -11.24 -3.59 -7.35
N PRO A 195 -12.51 -3.15 -7.41
CA PRO A 195 -12.86 -1.74 -7.34
C PRO A 195 -12.29 -1.06 -6.09
N GLY A 196 -11.86 0.19 -6.22
CA GLY A 196 -11.33 0.99 -5.11
C GLY A 196 -9.99 1.66 -5.40
N THR A 197 -9.37 1.37 -6.56
CA THR A 197 -8.25 2.14 -7.10
C THR A 197 -8.70 2.90 -8.34
N LEU A 198 -8.06 4.04 -8.60
CA LEU A 198 -8.31 4.82 -9.81
C LEU A 198 -7.96 4.01 -11.06
N PHE A 199 -6.90 3.22 -11.00
CA PHE A 199 -6.49 2.34 -12.09
C PHE A 199 -7.56 1.29 -12.43
N ALA A 200 -8.09 0.57 -11.44
CA ALA A 200 -9.17 -0.41 -11.66
C ALA A 200 -10.41 0.24 -12.31
N MET A 201 -10.79 1.44 -11.85
CA MET A 201 -11.90 2.19 -12.44
C MET A 201 -11.62 2.56 -13.91
N ARG A 202 -10.42 3.01 -14.24
CA ARG A 202 -10.02 3.34 -15.63
C ARG A 202 -10.07 2.11 -16.54
N VAL A 203 -9.64 0.95 -16.04
CA VAL A 203 -9.73 -0.32 -16.78
C VAL A 203 -11.18 -0.69 -17.06
N GLU A 204 -12.06 -0.60 -16.07
CA GLU A 204 -13.49 -0.90 -16.25
C GLU A 204 -14.16 0.05 -17.25
N VAL A 205 -13.79 1.33 -17.23
CA VAL A 205 -14.28 2.30 -18.22
C VAL A 205 -13.80 1.94 -19.63
N ALA A 206 -12.54 1.58 -19.80
CA ALA A 206 -11.97 1.20 -21.10
C ALA A 206 -12.58 -0.10 -21.65
N LEU A 207 -13.05 -0.99 -20.79
CA LEU A 207 -13.69 -2.25 -21.14
C LEU A 207 -15.25 -2.19 -21.10
N ALA A 208 -15.83 -1.00 -20.97
CA ALA A 208 -17.27 -0.84 -20.95
C ALA A 208 -17.89 -1.36 -22.25
N GLY A 209 -18.86 -2.27 -22.12
CA GLY A 209 -19.55 -2.88 -23.26
C GLY A 209 -18.80 -4.03 -23.94
N ILE A 210 -17.62 -4.42 -23.47
CA ILE A 210 -16.90 -5.60 -23.97
C ILE A 210 -17.34 -6.85 -23.18
N PRO A 211 -18.02 -7.83 -23.82
CA PRO A 211 -18.39 -9.07 -23.15
C PRO A 211 -17.17 -9.87 -22.75
N ARG A 212 -17.12 -10.36 -21.51
CA ARG A 212 -16.05 -11.19 -20.96
C ARG A 212 -16.60 -12.56 -20.61
N ALA A 213 -15.83 -13.62 -20.83
CA ALA A 213 -16.27 -15.01 -20.56
C ALA A 213 -16.43 -15.26 -19.06
N SER A 214 -15.48 -14.80 -18.25
CA SER A 214 -15.53 -14.80 -16.79
C SER A 214 -14.63 -13.72 -16.24
N THR A 215 -14.83 -13.34 -14.98
CA THR A 215 -13.95 -12.42 -14.25
C THR A 215 -13.53 -13.04 -12.94
N ILE A 216 -12.24 -12.89 -12.63
CA ILE A 216 -11.69 -13.16 -11.30
C ILE A 216 -11.21 -11.82 -10.77
N GLU A 217 -11.62 -11.45 -9.57
CA GLU A 217 -11.20 -10.20 -8.94
C GLU A 217 -10.14 -10.46 -7.87
N THR A 218 -9.11 -9.61 -7.83
CA THR A 218 -8.06 -9.64 -6.81
C THR A 218 -7.60 -8.25 -6.46
N ARG A 219 -7.07 -8.07 -5.25
CA ARG A 219 -6.52 -6.77 -4.79
C ARG A 219 -5.09 -6.51 -5.24
N LEU A 220 -4.35 -7.56 -5.57
CA LEU A 220 -2.92 -7.48 -5.76
C LEU A 220 -2.52 -7.76 -7.20
N SER A 221 -1.77 -6.85 -7.83
CA SER A 221 -1.22 -7.03 -9.17
C SER A 221 -0.42 -8.34 -9.31
N HIS A 222 0.36 -8.69 -8.28
CA HIS A 222 1.14 -9.93 -8.28
C HIS A 222 0.27 -11.18 -8.23
N THR A 223 -0.87 -11.16 -7.52
CA THR A 223 -1.84 -12.26 -7.54
C THR A 223 -2.44 -12.43 -8.92
N ALA A 224 -2.85 -11.31 -9.57
CA ALA A 224 -3.35 -11.35 -10.95
C ALA A 224 -2.33 -11.96 -11.90
N LEU A 225 -1.07 -11.52 -11.83
CA LEU A 225 0.01 -12.02 -12.68
C LEU A 225 0.38 -13.49 -12.41
N THR A 226 0.27 -13.95 -11.16
CA THR A 226 0.43 -15.37 -10.82
C THR A 226 -0.68 -16.19 -11.49
N LEU A 227 -1.94 -15.77 -11.42
CA LEU A 227 -3.05 -16.45 -12.10
C LEU A 227 -2.86 -16.46 -13.63
N VAL A 228 -2.32 -15.38 -14.20
CA VAL A 228 -1.94 -15.33 -15.62
C VAL A 228 -0.85 -16.39 -15.92
N SER A 229 0.19 -16.48 -15.10
CA SER A 229 1.28 -17.45 -15.31
C SER A 229 0.80 -18.91 -15.25
N GLU A 230 -0.24 -19.18 -14.47
CA GLU A 230 -0.91 -20.49 -14.35
C GLU A 230 -1.95 -20.75 -15.46
N GLY A 231 -2.12 -19.82 -16.40
CA GLY A 231 -2.99 -20.00 -17.56
C GLY A 231 -4.48 -19.76 -17.31
N VAL A 232 -4.84 -19.15 -16.18
CA VAL A 232 -6.25 -18.94 -15.77
C VAL A 232 -6.96 -17.88 -16.63
N GLY A 233 -6.22 -16.86 -17.14
CA GLY A 233 -6.79 -15.80 -17.93
C GLY A 233 -5.77 -14.71 -18.27
N ILE A 234 -6.26 -13.55 -18.68
CA ILE A 234 -5.45 -12.39 -19.05
C ILE A 234 -5.81 -11.20 -18.16
N THR A 235 -4.92 -10.22 -18.06
CA THR A 235 -5.15 -9.02 -17.25
C THR A 235 -4.63 -7.75 -17.92
N ILE A 236 -5.31 -6.62 -17.69
CA ILE A 236 -4.74 -5.28 -17.92
C ILE A 236 -4.12 -4.83 -16.61
N ILE A 237 -2.84 -4.47 -16.67
CA ILE A 237 -2.04 -4.26 -15.45
C ILE A 237 -1.02 -3.14 -15.65
N ASP A 238 -0.46 -2.64 -14.55
CA ASP A 238 0.68 -1.76 -14.59
C ASP A 238 1.94 -2.48 -15.10
N PRO A 239 2.76 -1.83 -15.96
CA PRO A 239 3.93 -2.47 -16.54
C PRO A 239 5.02 -2.78 -15.50
N SER A 240 5.08 -2.05 -14.39
CA SER A 240 6.09 -2.26 -13.35
C SER A 240 5.93 -3.63 -12.69
N SER A 241 4.68 -4.02 -12.35
CA SER A 241 4.37 -5.36 -11.84
C SER A 241 4.59 -6.43 -12.91
N ALA A 242 4.24 -6.16 -14.17
CA ALA A 242 4.36 -7.12 -15.26
C ALA A 242 5.83 -7.53 -15.56
N THR A 243 6.81 -6.65 -15.28
CA THR A 243 8.23 -6.98 -15.48
C THR A 243 8.71 -8.16 -14.67
N ASP A 244 8.13 -8.40 -13.49
CA ASP A 244 8.52 -9.48 -12.60
C ASP A 244 8.17 -10.87 -13.11
N TYR A 245 7.25 -10.93 -14.07
CA TYR A 245 6.74 -12.17 -14.65
C TYR A 245 7.25 -12.46 -16.06
N ARG A 246 8.07 -11.57 -16.63
CA ARG A 246 8.76 -11.86 -17.91
C ARG A 246 9.66 -13.09 -17.77
N GLY A 247 9.50 -14.05 -18.69
CA GLY A 247 10.23 -15.31 -18.63
C GLY A 247 9.68 -16.34 -17.62
N ARG A 248 8.55 -16.01 -16.97
CA ARG A 248 7.83 -16.89 -16.06
C ARG A 248 6.48 -17.34 -16.63
N GLY A 249 6.42 -17.63 -17.92
CA GLY A 249 5.18 -18.05 -18.58
C GLY A 249 4.22 -16.90 -18.94
N VAL A 250 4.61 -15.63 -18.74
CA VAL A 250 3.81 -14.45 -19.05
C VAL A 250 4.40 -13.67 -20.19
N VAL A 251 3.55 -13.32 -21.15
CA VAL A 251 3.85 -12.40 -22.26
C VAL A 251 3.09 -11.10 -22.04
N VAL A 252 3.77 -9.99 -22.28
CA VAL A 252 3.22 -8.64 -22.10
C VAL A 252 3.12 -7.95 -23.45
N ARG A 253 2.00 -7.25 -23.71
CA ARG A 253 1.76 -6.45 -24.91
C ARG A 253 1.19 -5.07 -24.52
N PRO A 254 1.56 -4.01 -25.23
CA PRO A 254 0.92 -2.70 -25.06
C PRO A 254 -0.58 -2.78 -25.31
N PHE A 255 -1.36 -2.07 -24.49
CA PHE A 255 -2.77 -1.84 -24.75
C PHE A 255 -2.93 -0.66 -25.73
N THR A 256 -3.91 -0.70 -26.63
CA THR A 256 -4.07 0.36 -27.65
C THR A 256 -4.58 1.65 -27.04
N ASP A 257 -5.52 1.56 -26.12
CA ASP A 257 -6.12 2.72 -25.47
C ASP A 257 -5.23 3.13 -24.29
N PHE A 258 -5.02 4.42 -24.15
CA PHE A 258 -4.22 4.90 -23.05
C PHE A 258 -5.00 4.79 -21.72
N ILE A 259 -4.57 3.87 -20.88
CA ILE A 259 -5.00 3.75 -19.49
C ILE A 259 -3.80 4.11 -18.62
N ASP A 260 -3.89 5.23 -17.90
CA ASP A 260 -2.82 5.64 -17.02
C ASP A 260 -2.73 4.72 -15.79
N ALA A 261 -1.65 3.96 -15.73
CA ALA A 261 -1.22 3.10 -14.63
C ALA A 261 -0.10 3.75 -13.80
N GLY A 262 0.10 5.05 -13.94
CA GLY A 262 1.09 5.83 -13.23
C GLY A 262 0.75 5.99 -11.74
N PHE A 263 1.72 6.47 -11.00
CA PHE A 263 1.61 6.72 -9.56
C PHE A 263 2.32 8.01 -9.17
N LEU A 264 2.12 8.44 -7.93
CA LEU A 264 2.75 9.62 -7.35
C LEU A 264 3.88 9.21 -6.42
N ALA A 265 5.01 9.92 -6.49
CA ALA A 265 5.92 10.06 -5.37
C ALA A 265 5.49 11.27 -4.53
N ILE A 266 5.40 11.11 -3.22
CA ILE A 266 4.84 12.08 -2.28
C ILE A 266 5.84 12.30 -1.15
N ARG A 267 6.03 13.57 -0.78
CA ARG A 267 6.73 13.98 0.46
C ARG A 267 6.06 15.21 1.05
N ARG A 268 6.29 15.49 2.31
CA ARG A 268 5.76 16.71 2.92
C ARG A 268 6.54 17.94 2.44
N SER A 269 5.84 19.04 2.22
CA SER A 269 6.45 20.31 1.81
C SER A 269 7.21 21.01 2.94
N ASP A 270 6.87 20.73 4.20
CA ASP A 270 7.49 21.28 5.40
C ASP A 270 8.62 20.40 5.98
N ALA A 271 8.91 19.25 5.35
CA ALA A 271 10.02 18.41 5.74
C ALA A 271 11.33 19.17 5.49
N THR A 272 12.04 19.50 6.56
CA THR A 272 13.39 20.05 6.50
C THR A 272 14.26 19.19 5.59
N ASP A 273 15.09 19.84 4.79
CA ASP A 273 15.99 19.38 3.75
C ASP A 273 16.43 17.89 3.88
N ASN A 274 15.58 16.97 3.41
CA ASN A 274 15.88 15.54 3.42
C ASN A 274 16.49 15.15 2.07
N GLN A 275 17.74 15.55 1.86
CA GLN A 275 18.50 15.24 0.64
C GLN A 275 18.51 13.74 0.32
N LEU A 276 18.42 12.86 1.33
CA LEU A 276 18.38 11.43 1.13
C LEU A 276 17.07 11.01 0.45
N ALA A 277 15.94 11.57 0.87
CA ALA A 277 14.63 11.34 0.27
C ALA A 277 14.58 11.86 -1.17
N GLU A 278 15.12 13.04 -1.44
CA GLU A 278 15.19 13.61 -2.79
C GLU A 278 16.02 12.74 -3.73
N ARG A 279 17.22 12.33 -3.29
CA ARG A 279 18.08 11.42 -4.07
C ARG A 279 17.43 10.06 -4.31
N PHE A 280 16.68 9.56 -3.32
CA PHE A 280 15.96 8.31 -3.47
C PHE A 280 14.87 8.42 -4.55
N ILE A 281 14.04 9.47 -4.50
CA ILE A 281 12.96 9.69 -5.48
C ILE A 281 13.55 9.88 -6.88
N ALA A 282 14.56 10.75 -7.04
CA ALA A 282 15.18 11.00 -8.33
C ALA A 282 15.74 9.72 -8.96
N GLY A 283 16.54 8.95 -8.19
CA GLY A 283 17.10 7.69 -8.67
C GLY A 283 16.05 6.60 -8.90
N PHE A 284 14.93 6.62 -8.16
CA PHE A 284 13.81 5.72 -8.42
C PHE A 284 13.16 6.01 -9.78
N TRP A 285 12.93 7.27 -10.11
CA TRP A 285 12.37 7.65 -11.41
C TRP A 285 13.28 7.29 -12.58
N GLU A 286 14.60 7.42 -12.43
CA GLU A 286 15.57 6.97 -13.44
C GLU A 286 15.51 5.44 -13.61
N TYR A 287 15.49 4.71 -12.51
CA TYR A 287 15.39 3.25 -12.52
C TYR A 287 14.08 2.76 -13.15
N HIS A 288 12.97 3.40 -12.80
CA HIS A 288 11.65 3.10 -13.34
C HIS A 288 11.58 3.38 -14.86
N GLY A 289 12.11 4.53 -15.31
CA GLY A 289 12.18 4.87 -16.73
C GLY A 289 12.93 3.83 -17.54
N ALA A 290 14.13 3.44 -17.08
CA ALA A 290 14.93 2.40 -17.75
C ALA A 290 14.22 1.02 -17.79
N LEU A 291 13.38 0.73 -16.78
CA LEU A 291 12.57 -0.49 -16.77
C LEU A 291 11.45 -0.46 -17.83
N LEU A 292 10.77 0.68 -17.98
CA LEU A 292 9.70 0.86 -18.97
C LEU A 292 10.21 0.79 -20.40
N GLU A 293 11.40 1.34 -20.69
CA GLU A 293 12.06 1.23 -22.00
C GLU A 293 12.28 -0.23 -22.40
N GLN A 294 12.67 -1.10 -21.46
CA GLN A 294 12.85 -2.53 -21.71
C GLN A 294 11.55 -3.27 -22.07
N LEU A 295 10.39 -2.70 -21.76
CA LEU A 295 9.07 -3.24 -22.07
C LEU A 295 8.51 -2.71 -23.40
N ASN A 296 9.19 -1.77 -24.07
CA ASN A 296 8.65 -0.98 -25.18
C ASN A 296 7.31 -0.29 -24.81
N VAL A 297 7.16 0.11 -23.56
CA VAL A 297 6.00 0.88 -23.07
C VAL A 297 6.34 2.35 -23.25
N GLU A 298 5.58 3.02 -24.11
CA GLU A 298 5.73 4.46 -24.29
C GLU A 298 5.33 5.19 -22.98
N PRO A 299 6.13 6.17 -22.53
CA PRO A 299 5.67 7.08 -21.48
C PRO A 299 4.39 7.77 -21.99
N GLY A 300 3.38 7.88 -21.13
CA GLY A 300 2.15 8.59 -21.48
C GLY A 300 2.46 10.04 -21.89
N ARG A 301 1.83 10.51 -22.95
CA ARG A 301 1.90 11.91 -23.40
C ARG A 301 0.93 12.79 -22.64
#